data_5209f1ed20e4de0c5fc4689296cbd80a
#
_entry.id   5209f1ed20e4de0c5fc4689296cbd80a
#
_cell.length_a   1.000
_cell.length_b   1.000
_cell.length_c   1.000
_cell.angle_alpha   90.00
_cell.angle_beta   90.00
_cell.angle_gamma   90.00
#
_symmetry.space_group_name_H-M   'P 1'
#
loop_
_entity.id
_entity.type
_entity.pdbx_description
1 polymer ?
#
loop_
_entity_poly.entity_id
_entity_poly.type
_entity_poly.pdbx_seq_one_letter_code
_entity_poly.pdbx_strand_id
1 'polypeptide(L)'
;MVGVIVLGTLATSAAGCVINDLWDRDIDPFVERTQARPLASRALTVQTGIGVALISLVCAAILALYLNRLSFWLCVGAVPVIICYPLAKRFFRVPQLVLSIAWGFAVLISWSAAVGELEVATWLLWGAVVLWTMGFDTVYAMSDREDDLRLGVNSSAIFFGDKAANAVGLFFVGTVGLLAAMGINLHLHMGVWMAISAAAIVWFLQYSQLRKVDIPKPVYGKIFSQNVWVGFVILAGMIVGEIF
;
A
#
# COMPACT_ATOMS: atom_id res chain seq x y z
N MET A 1 8.62 -5.99 20.78
CA MET A 1 8.85 -5.39 19.46
C MET A 1 7.64 -5.50 18.54
N VAL A 2 7.09 -6.69 18.26
CA VAL A 2 5.92 -6.87 17.37
C VAL A 2 4.76 -5.96 17.74
N GLY A 3 4.37 -5.90 19.03
CA GLY A 3 3.30 -5.01 19.50
C GLY A 3 3.55 -3.53 19.22
N VAL A 4 4.80 -3.07 19.36
CA VAL A 4 5.19 -1.68 19.04
C VAL A 4 5.00 -1.40 17.54
N ILE A 5 5.42 -2.32 16.68
CA ILE A 5 5.27 -2.19 15.22
C ILE A 5 3.79 -2.19 14.84
N VAL A 6 2.99 -3.12 15.37
CA VAL A 6 1.55 -3.20 15.08
C VAL A 6 0.82 -1.92 15.51
N LEU A 7 1.03 -1.47 16.75
CA LEU A 7 0.41 -0.24 17.24
C LEU A 7 0.90 1.01 16.50
N GLY A 8 2.21 1.06 16.17
CA GLY A 8 2.79 2.12 15.36
C GLY A 8 2.20 2.18 13.95
N THR A 9 2.00 1.02 13.32
CA THR A 9 1.36 0.92 12.00
C THR A 9 -0.09 1.38 12.05
N LEU A 10 -0.86 1.00 13.08
CA LEU A 10 -2.24 1.46 13.26
C LEU A 10 -2.30 2.98 13.44
N ALA A 11 -1.44 3.54 14.30
CA ALA A 11 -1.38 4.98 14.53
C ALA A 11 -0.99 5.74 13.25
N THR A 12 0.04 5.26 12.54
CA THR A 12 0.50 5.87 11.28
C THR A 12 -0.56 5.76 10.18
N SER A 13 -1.25 4.62 10.08
CA SER A 13 -2.34 4.42 9.12
C SER A 13 -3.50 5.37 9.40
N ALA A 14 -3.91 5.51 10.67
CA ALA A 14 -4.94 6.47 11.05
C ALA A 14 -4.54 7.92 10.68
N ALA A 15 -3.30 8.32 10.97
CA ALA A 15 -2.79 9.64 10.56
C ALA A 15 -2.82 9.80 9.04
N GLY A 16 -2.32 8.82 8.30
CA GLY A 16 -2.28 8.83 6.83
C GLY A 16 -3.66 8.96 6.19
N CYS A 17 -4.66 8.20 6.67
CA CYS A 17 -6.05 8.30 6.21
C CYS A 17 -6.62 9.70 6.44
N VAL A 18 -6.47 10.25 7.64
CA VAL A 18 -7.01 11.57 7.97
C VAL A 18 -6.29 12.67 7.20
N ILE A 19 -4.97 12.58 7.04
CA ILE A 19 -4.19 13.53 6.23
C ILE A 19 -4.64 13.49 4.77
N ASN A 20 -4.87 12.29 4.22
CA ASN A 20 -5.41 12.14 2.88
C ASN A 20 -6.80 12.81 2.75
N ASP A 21 -7.70 12.55 3.70
CA ASP A 21 -9.03 13.15 3.70
C ASP A 21 -9.00 14.68 3.88
N LEU A 22 -8.02 15.21 4.60
CA LEU A 22 -7.82 16.66 4.73
C LEU A 22 -7.37 17.30 3.41
N TRP A 23 -6.40 16.69 2.72
CA TRP A 23 -5.92 17.16 1.42
C TRP A 23 -6.99 17.05 0.32
N ASP A 24 -7.82 16.01 0.38
CA ASP A 24 -8.83 15.69 -0.62
C ASP A 24 -10.24 16.19 -0.27
N ARG A 25 -10.36 16.92 0.85
CA ARG A 25 -11.65 17.39 1.38
C ARG A 25 -12.56 18.09 0.36
N ASP A 26 -11.98 18.78 -0.61
CA ASP A 26 -12.72 19.52 -1.64
C ASP A 26 -12.83 18.74 -2.97
N ILE A 27 -12.17 17.60 -3.10
CA ILE A 27 -12.23 16.69 -4.25
C ILE A 27 -13.19 15.54 -3.97
N ASP A 28 -13.06 14.92 -2.81
CA ASP A 28 -13.82 13.73 -2.38
C ASP A 28 -15.34 13.84 -2.48
N PRO A 29 -15.99 15.01 -2.27
CA PRO A 29 -17.44 15.16 -2.47
C PRO A 29 -17.91 14.86 -3.89
N PHE A 30 -17.04 14.97 -4.88
CA PHE A 30 -17.34 14.77 -6.31
C PHE A 30 -16.97 13.37 -6.81
N VAL A 31 -16.44 12.51 -5.95
CA VAL A 31 -16.09 11.11 -6.26
C VAL A 31 -17.09 10.19 -5.56
N GLU A 32 -17.80 9.35 -6.34
CA GLU A 32 -18.87 8.47 -5.85
C GLU A 32 -18.48 7.67 -4.60
N ARG A 33 -17.26 7.14 -4.60
CA ARG A 33 -16.73 6.28 -3.52
C ARG A 33 -16.39 7.05 -2.24
N THR A 34 -15.97 8.29 -2.33
CA THR A 34 -15.40 9.06 -1.21
C THR A 34 -16.29 10.16 -0.68
N GLN A 35 -17.39 10.48 -1.38
CA GLN A 35 -18.34 11.55 -0.98
C GLN A 35 -18.91 11.40 0.43
N ALA A 36 -19.04 10.16 0.94
CA ALA A 36 -19.56 9.87 2.27
C ALA A 36 -18.50 9.95 3.39
N ARG A 37 -17.22 10.20 3.05
CA ARG A 37 -16.16 10.34 4.07
C ARG A 37 -16.49 11.51 5.02
N PRO A 38 -16.18 11.38 6.33
CA PRO A 38 -16.60 12.36 7.33
C PRO A 38 -16.12 13.81 7.06
N LEU A 39 -14.94 13.99 6.50
CA LEU A 39 -14.42 15.32 6.16
C LEU A 39 -14.97 15.84 4.83
N ALA A 40 -15.20 14.97 3.85
CA ALA A 40 -15.80 15.30 2.57
C ALA A 40 -17.29 15.72 2.73
N SER A 41 -18.06 14.93 3.46
CA SER A 41 -19.48 15.20 3.78
C SER A 41 -19.70 16.33 4.79
N ARG A 42 -18.62 16.92 5.33
CA ARG A 42 -18.66 17.95 6.38
C ARG A 42 -19.26 17.48 7.72
N ALA A 43 -19.38 16.17 7.94
CA ALA A 43 -19.81 15.59 9.23
C ALA A 43 -18.78 15.85 10.35
N LEU A 44 -17.49 15.99 9.99
CA LEU A 44 -16.43 16.40 10.89
C LEU A 44 -15.78 17.71 10.42
N THR A 45 -15.28 18.49 11.37
CA THR A 45 -14.57 19.73 11.08
C THR A 45 -13.10 19.46 10.70
N VAL A 46 -12.48 20.39 9.98
CA VAL A 46 -11.04 20.37 9.69
C VAL A 46 -10.21 20.32 10.97
N GLN A 47 -10.63 21.08 11.99
CA GLN A 47 -9.94 21.09 13.29
C GLN A 47 -9.96 19.72 13.97
N THR A 48 -11.07 19.00 13.90
CA THR A 48 -11.17 17.61 14.39
C THR A 48 -10.22 16.71 13.61
N GLY A 49 -10.19 16.81 12.28
CA GLY A 49 -9.25 16.05 11.44
C GLY A 49 -7.80 16.32 11.80
N ILE A 50 -7.40 17.58 11.91
CA ILE A 50 -6.03 17.96 12.32
C ILE A 50 -5.72 17.39 13.72
N GLY A 51 -6.64 17.50 14.67
CA GLY A 51 -6.46 16.96 16.03
C GLY A 51 -6.22 15.46 16.02
N VAL A 52 -7.01 14.68 15.27
CA VAL A 52 -6.84 13.22 15.14
C VAL A 52 -5.50 12.89 14.48
N ALA A 53 -5.14 13.58 13.38
CA ALA A 53 -3.85 13.36 12.71
C ALA A 53 -2.67 13.62 13.65
N LEU A 54 -2.68 14.73 14.40
CA LEU A 54 -1.63 15.08 15.35
C LEU A 54 -1.51 14.06 16.50
N ILE A 55 -2.62 13.66 17.12
CA ILE A 55 -2.63 12.65 18.18
C ILE A 55 -2.05 11.34 17.65
N SER A 56 -2.49 10.91 16.46
CA SER A 56 -2.00 9.68 15.85
C SER A 56 -0.51 9.73 15.54
N LEU A 57 0.00 10.86 15.00
CA LEU A 57 1.43 11.05 14.76
C LEU A 57 2.25 11.09 16.06
N VAL A 58 1.73 11.73 17.13
CA VAL A 58 2.39 11.74 18.45
C VAL A 58 2.46 10.33 19.02
N CYS A 59 1.36 9.54 18.93
CA CYS A 59 1.36 8.13 19.34
C CYS A 59 2.41 7.32 18.56
N ALA A 60 2.45 7.49 17.23
CA ALA A 60 3.44 6.83 16.39
C ALA A 60 4.88 7.23 16.76
N ALA A 61 5.12 8.51 17.02
CA ALA A 61 6.43 9.03 17.44
C ALA A 61 6.89 8.45 18.79
N ILE A 62 5.99 8.39 19.77
CA ILE A 62 6.28 7.76 21.07
C ILE A 62 6.65 6.28 20.88
N LEU A 63 5.91 5.55 20.07
CA LEU A 63 6.20 4.14 19.78
C LEU A 63 7.53 3.97 19.03
N ALA A 64 7.87 4.90 18.12
CA ALA A 64 9.14 4.87 17.40
C ALA A 64 10.36 5.00 18.32
N LEU A 65 10.23 5.68 19.49
CA LEU A 65 11.30 5.79 20.48
C LEU A 65 11.70 4.45 21.13
N TYR A 66 10.84 3.41 21.03
CA TYR A 66 11.14 2.07 21.50
C TYR A 66 11.85 1.19 20.47
N LEU A 67 12.07 1.72 19.26
CA LEU A 67 12.79 1.03 18.19
C LEU A 67 14.30 1.35 18.26
N ASN A 68 15.09 0.57 17.51
CA ASN A 68 16.50 0.87 17.36
C ASN A 68 16.72 2.18 16.56
N ARG A 69 17.95 2.71 16.60
CA ARG A 69 18.30 4.00 15.99
C ARG A 69 18.01 4.04 14.48
N LEU A 70 18.26 2.95 13.75
CA LEU A 70 18.02 2.90 12.30
C LEU A 70 16.52 2.97 12.01
N SER A 71 15.73 2.13 12.67
CA SER A 71 14.27 2.11 12.50
C SER A 71 13.63 3.43 12.90
N PHE A 72 14.13 4.09 13.97
CA PHE A 72 13.67 5.41 14.35
C PHE A 72 13.86 6.44 13.22
N TRP A 73 15.04 6.49 12.61
CA TRP A 73 15.28 7.43 11.51
C TRP A 73 14.50 7.08 10.24
N LEU A 74 14.25 5.80 10.01
CA LEU A 74 13.34 5.37 8.92
C LEU A 74 11.89 5.82 9.19
N CYS A 75 11.41 5.77 10.45
CA CYS A 75 10.11 6.34 10.82
C CYS A 75 10.07 7.85 10.54
N VAL A 76 11.12 8.59 10.93
CA VAL A 76 11.21 10.03 10.64
C VAL A 76 11.20 10.30 9.14
N GLY A 77 11.94 9.52 8.35
CA GLY A 77 11.96 9.62 6.89
C GLY A 77 10.64 9.28 6.20
N ALA A 78 9.81 8.41 6.79
CA ALA A 78 8.50 8.05 6.27
C ALA A 78 7.47 9.20 6.39
N VAL A 79 7.57 10.02 7.45
CA VAL A 79 6.58 11.09 7.74
C VAL A 79 6.36 12.04 6.57
N PRO A 80 7.39 12.67 5.96
CA PRO A 80 7.17 13.59 4.84
C PRO A 80 6.55 12.88 3.63
N VAL A 81 6.90 11.62 3.37
CA VAL A 81 6.31 10.84 2.26
C VAL A 81 4.82 10.60 2.52
N ILE A 82 4.45 10.21 3.76
CA ILE A 82 3.06 9.98 4.18
C ILE A 82 2.23 11.27 4.12
N ILE A 83 2.81 12.41 4.50
CA ILE A 83 2.10 13.70 4.47
C ILE A 83 1.91 14.20 3.04
N CYS A 84 2.91 13.98 2.17
CA CYS A 84 2.93 14.56 0.83
C CYS A 84 2.31 13.66 -0.24
N TYR A 85 2.18 12.33 -0.02
CA TYR A 85 1.70 11.43 -1.06
C TYR A 85 0.30 11.80 -1.61
N PRO A 86 -0.68 12.30 -0.80
CA PRO A 86 -1.99 12.63 -1.35
C PRO A 86 -1.94 13.81 -2.33
N LEU A 87 -0.94 14.68 -2.17
CA LEU A 87 -0.72 15.81 -3.09
C LEU A 87 -0.19 15.33 -4.45
N ALA A 88 0.46 14.17 -4.50
CA ALA A 88 1.10 13.68 -5.72
C ALA A 88 0.13 13.60 -6.91
N LYS A 89 -1.15 13.27 -6.68
CA LYS A 89 -2.17 13.23 -7.74
C LYS A 89 -2.42 14.56 -8.45
N ARG A 90 -1.97 15.68 -7.88
CA ARG A 90 -2.14 17.02 -8.46
C ARG A 90 -1.06 17.38 -9.48
N PHE A 91 0.15 16.78 -9.36
CA PHE A 91 1.30 17.14 -10.20
C PHE A 91 2.12 15.94 -10.71
N PHE A 92 1.98 14.76 -10.11
CA PHE A 92 2.72 13.58 -10.52
C PHE A 92 1.83 12.61 -11.28
N ARG A 93 2.29 12.12 -12.45
CA ARG A 93 1.46 11.31 -13.36
C ARG A 93 1.07 9.94 -12.82
N VAL A 94 1.87 9.37 -11.91
CA VAL A 94 1.67 8.04 -11.32
C VAL A 94 1.72 8.14 -9.79
N PRO A 95 0.74 8.82 -9.15
CA PRO A 95 0.75 9.06 -7.71
C PRO A 95 0.78 7.77 -6.88
N GLN A 96 0.28 6.66 -7.43
CA GLN A 96 0.34 5.33 -6.81
C GLN A 96 1.76 4.87 -6.49
N LEU A 97 2.77 5.33 -7.26
CA LEU A 97 4.18 5.05 -6.95
C LEU A 97 4.62 5.72 -5.64
N VAL A 98 4.18 6.96 -5.39
CA VAL A 98 4.50 7.67 -4.15
C VAL A 98 3.87 6.97 -2.95
N LEU A 99 2.61 6.53 -3.08
CA LEU A 99 1.94 5.72 -2.08
C LEU A 99 2.66 4.38 -1.85
N SER A 100 3.07 3.71 -2.92
CA SER A 100 3.78 2.42 -2.83
C SER A 100 5.12 2.55 -2.09
N ILE A 101 5.85 3.63 -2.30
CA ILE A 101 7.08 3.94 -1.55
C ILE A 101 6.74 4.20 -0.08
N ALA A 102 5.66 4.95 0.22
CA ALA A 102 5.22 5.17 1.60
C ALA A 102 4.91 3.85 2.32
N TRP A 103 4.22 2.92 1.66
CA TRP A 103 3.96 1.58 2.18
C TRP A 103 5.24 0.76 2.34
N GLY A 104 6.19 0.91 1.41
CA GLY A 104 7.50 0.26 1.47
C GLY A 104 8.29 0.58 2.75
N PHE A 105 8.10 1.76 3.36
CA PHE A 105 8.72 2.08 4.65
C PHE A 105 8.34 1.10 5.75
N ALA A 106 7.17 0.49 5.72
CA ALA A 106 6.78 -0.53 6.69
C ALA A 106 7.74 -1.73 6.67
N VAL A 107 8.21 -2.14 5.48
CA VAL A 107 9.21 -3.21 5.34
C VAL A 107 10.54 -2.78 5.94
N LEU A 108 11.05 -1.60 5.56
CA LEU A 108 12.34 -1.10 6.03
C LEU A 108 12.37 -0.94 7.56
N ILE A 109 11.30 -0.37 8.12
CA ILE A 109 11.16 -0.16 9.57
C ILE A 109 11.07 -1.50 10.30
N SER A 110 10.22 -2.41 9.84
CA SER A 110 10.00 -3.69 10.51
C SER A 110 11.25 -4.59 10.45
N TRP A 111 11.91 -4.62 9.29
CA TRP A 111 13.14 -5.39 9.11
C TRP A 111 14.28 -4.87 9.97
N SER A 112 14.56 -3.57 9.87
CA SER A 112 15.61 -2.95 10.68
C SER A 112 15.33 -3.04 12.18
N ALA A 113 14.06 -3.04 12.61
CA ALA A 113 13.70 -3.25 14.00
C ALA A 113 14.00 -4.67 14.48
N ALA A 114 13.87 -5.66 13.61
CA ALA A 114 14.12 -7.05 13.93
C ALA A 114 15.61 -7.42 13.89
N VAL A 115 16.31 -6.97 12.83
CA VAL A 115 17.68 -7.43 12.51
C VAL A 115 18.74 -6.38 12.89
N GLY A 116 18.39 -5.10 12.89
CA GLY A 116 19.30 -3.99 13.20
C GLY A 116 19.94 -3.33 11.97
N GLU A 117 19.81 -3.93 10.80
CA GLU A 117 20.37 -3.45 9.53
C GLU A 117 19.43 -3.72 8.35
N LEU A 118 19.77 -3.20 7.17
CA LEU A 118 19.05 -3.45 5.91
C LEU A 118 19.89 -4.37 5.03
N GLU A 119 19.39 -5.57 4.80
CA GLU A 119 20.05 -6.62 4.04
C GLU A 119 19.52 -6.68 2.60
N VAL A 120 20.10 -7.52 1.75
CA VAL A 120 19.61 -7.78 0.39
C VAL A 120 18.15 -8.23 0.40
N ALA A 121 17.79 -9.14 1.32
CA ALA A 121 16.42 -9.62 1.49
C ALA A 121 15.42 -8.49 1.82
N THR A 122 15.85 -7.50 2.61
CA THR A 122 15.02 -6.31 2.91
C THR A 122 14.64 -5.56 1.63
N TRP A 123 15.60 -5.33 0.75
CA TRP A 123 15.37 -4.59 -0.49
C TRP A 123 14.54 -5.39 -1.49
N LEU A 124 14.71 -6.72 -1.53
CA LEU A 124 13.85 -7.61 -2.33
C LEU A 124 12.41 -7.58 -1.84
N LEU A 125 12.19 -7.66 -0.53
CA LEU A 125 10.85 -7.55 0.06
C LEU A 125 10.25 -6.15 -0.12
N TRP A 126 11.06 -5.10 0.06
CA TRP A 126 10.65 -3.73 -0.19
C TRP A 126 10.18 -3.53 -1.63
N GLY A 127 10.97 -3.99 -2.60
CA GLY A 127 10.61 -3.92 -4.01
C GLY A 127 9.34 -4.73 -4.34
N ALA A 128 9.18 -5.92 -3.74
CA ALA A 128 7.98 -6.74 -3.87
C ALA A 128 6.74 -6.00 -3.36
N VAL A 129 6.82 -5.39 -2.18
CA VAL A 129 5.70 -4.63 -1.59
C VAL A 129 5.39 -3.38 -2.43
N VAL A 130 6.41 -2.67 -2.94
CA VAL A 130 6.21 -1.51 -3.81
C VAL A 130 5.47 -1.92 -5.10
N LEU A 131 5.91 -2.98 -5.77
CA LEU A 131 5.24 -3.47 -6.99
C LEU A 131 3.84 -4.00 -6.69
N TRP A 132 3.67 -4.74 -5.61
CA TRP A 132 2.35 -5.24 -5.21
C TRP A 132 1.38 -4.10 -4.94
N THR A 133 1.81 -3.08 -4.19
CA THR A 133 1.01 -1.88 -3.91
C THR A 133 0.67 -1.15 -5.22
N MET A 134 1.63 -0.97 -6.11
CA MET A 134 1.38 -0.43 -7.46
C MET A 134 0.29 -1.22 -8.19
N GLY A 135 0.32 -2.56 -8.10
CA GLY A 135 -0.66 -3.42 -8.74
C GLY A 135 -2.07 -3.20 -8.21
N PHE A 136 -2.30 -3.43 -6.91
CA PHE A 136 -3.65 -3.36 -6.36
C PHE A 136 -4.20 -1.92 -6.28
N ASP A 137 -3.33 -0.91 -6.10
CA ASP A 137 -3.80 0.47 -6.06
C ASP A 137 -4.07 1.02 -7.48
N THR A 138 -3.39 0.50 -8.51
CA THR A 138 -3.78 0.76 -9.90
C THR A 138 -5.16 0.17 -10.22
N VAL A 139 -5.47 -1.05 -9.73
CA VAL A 139 -6.81 -1.62 -9.86
C VAL A 139 -7.86 -0.73 -9.21
N TYR A 140 -7.54 -0.17 -8.03
CA TYR A 140 -8.43 0.75 -7.34
C TYR A 140 -8.63 2.05 -8.12
N ALA A 141 -7.56 2.63 -8.67
CA ALA A 141 -7.62 3.80 -9.54
C ALA A 141 -8.43 3.54 -10.84
N MET A 142 -8.49 2.30 -11.34
CA MET A 142 -9.33 1.96 -12.49
C MET A 142 -10.82 2.14 -12.20
N SER A 143 -11.27 1.95 -10.96
CA SER A 143 -12.67 2.21 -10.58
C SER A 143 -13.04 3.69 -10.59
N ASP A 144 -12.08 4.54 -10.30
CA ASP A 144 -12.26 6.00 -10.17
C ASP A 144 -11.85 6.77 -11.44
N ARG A 145 -11.40 6.05 -12.51
CA ARG A 145 -10.80 6.66 -13.72
C ARG A 145 -11.66 7.76 -14.36
N GLU A 146 -12.98 7.56 -14.42
CA GLU A 146 -13.91 8.53 -15.01
C GLU A 146 -14.01 9.82 -14.17
N ASP A 147 -14.07 9.64 -12.84
CA ASP A 147 -14.12 10.76 -11.90
C ASP A 147 -12.78 11.51 -11.90
N ASP A 148 -11.65 10.81 -11.91
CA ASP A 148 -10.31 11.38 -11.97
C ASP A 148 -10.12 12.22 -13.25
N LEU A 149 -10.56 11.72 -14.40
CA LEU A 149 -10.52 12.46 -15.67
C LEU A 149 -11.38 13.74 -15.61
N ARG A 150 -12.58 13.65 -15.05
CA ARG A 150 -13.49 14.79 -14.91
C ARG A 150 -12.95 15.87 -13.99
N LEU A 151 -12.25 15.46 -12.91
CA LEU A 151 -11.66 16.34 -11.92
C LEU A 151 -10.26 16.84 -12.30
N GLY A 152 -9.67 16.32 -13.37
CA GLY A 152 -8.34 16.71 -13.82
C GLY A 152 -7.20 16.28 -12.88
N VAL A 153 -7.40 15.21 -12.08
CA VAL A 153 -6.38 14.65 -11.22
C VAL A 153 -5.66 13.49 -11.91
N ASN A 154 -4.39 13.28 -11.54
CA ASN A 154 -3.60 12.20 -12.11
C ASN A 154 -3.87 10.87 -11.39
N SER A 155 -3.78 9.76 -12.14
CA SER A 155 -3.75 8.41 -11.59
C SER A 155 -2.99 7.46 -12.52
N SER A 156 -2.52 6.34 -11.97
CA SER A 156 -1.88 5.28 -12.77
C SER A 156 -2.85 4.69 -13.81
N ALA A 157 -4.14 4.62 -13.49
CA ALA A 157 -5.17 4.17 -14.43
C ALA A 157 -5.31 5.11 -15.65
N ILE A 158 -5.17 6.41 -15.46
CA ILE A 158 -5.13 7.40 -16.55
C ILE A 158 -3.82 7.27 -17.32
N PHE A 159 -2.68 7.19 -16.61
CA PHE A 159 -1.36 7.14 -17.21
C PHE A 159 -1.17 5.91 -18.11
N PHE A 160 -1.59 4.72 -17.65
CA PHE A 160 -1.48 3.50 -18.44
C PHE A 160 -2.63 3.34 -19.45
N GLY A 161 -3.74 4.04 -19.27
CA GLY A 161 -4.88 4.02 -20.19
C GLY A 161 -5.39 2.58 -20.41
N ASP A 162 -5.55 2.20 -21.67
CA ASP A 162 -6.05 0.85 -22.04
C ASP A 162 -5.04 -0.28 -21.72
N LYS A 163 -3.80 0.07 -21.37
CA LYS A 163 -2.77 -0.87 -20.93
C LYS A 163 -2.74 -1.05 -19.40
N ALA A 164 -3.66 -0.42 -18.65
CA ALA A 164 -3.66 -0.48 -17.19
C ALA A 164 -3.72 -1.92 -16.66
N ALA A 165 -4.56 -2.78 -17.22
CA ALA A 165 -4.63 -4.20 -16.85
C ALA A 165 -3.28 -4.92 -17.09
N ASN A 166 -2.59 -4.62 -18.20
CA ASN A 166 -1.28 -5.21 -18.50
C ASN A 166 -0.20 -4.71 -17.53
N ALA A 167 -0.25 -3.43 -17.16
CA ALA A 167 0.66 -2.86 -16.16
C ALA A 167 0.47 -3.53 -14.79
N VAL A 168 -0.78 -3.74 -14.35
CA VAL A 168 -1.11 -4.50 -13.13
C VAL A 168 -0.55 -5.92 -13.19
N GLY A 169 -0.75 -6.63 -14.30
CA GLY A 169 -0.19 -7.97 -14.50
C GLY A 169 1.34 -7.99 -14.38
N LEU A 170 2.02 -7.00 -14.99
CA LEU A 170 3.47 -6.87 -14.92
C LEU A 170 3.96 -6.58 -13.49
N PHE A 171 3.25 -5.74 -12.74
CA PHE A 171 3.57 -5.48 -11.33
C PHE A 171 3.44 -6.75 -10.49
N PHE A 172 2.41 -7.55 -10.68
CA PHE A 172 2.23 -8.81 -9.96
C PHE A 172 3.30 -9.85 -10.33
N VAL A 173 3.68 -9.95 -11.60
CA VAL A 173 4.79 -10.82 -12.04
C VAL A 173 6.10 -10.37 -11.39
N GLY A 174 6.39 -9.06 -11.36
CA GLY A 174 7.55 -8.51 -10.68
C GLY A 174 7.54 -8.81 -9.18
N THR A 175 6.37 -8.71 -8.53
CA THR A 175 6.20 -9.06 -7.11
C THR A 175 6.56 -10.53 -6.86
N VAL A 176 6.02 -11.46 -7.68
CA VAL A 176 6.34 -12.89 -7.58
C VAL A 176 7.84 -13.12 -7.76
N GLY A 177 8.47 -12.48 -8.76
CA GLY A 177 9.90 -12.59 -9.01
C GLY A 177 10.76 -12.12 -7.83
N LEU A 178 10.41 -10.99 -7.23
CA LEU A 178 11.15 -10.45 -6.08
C LEU A 178 10.93 -11.29 -4.80
N LEU A 179 9.71 -11.78 -4.55
CA LEU A 179 9.44 -12.70 -3.44
C LEU A 179 10.18 -14.02 -3.62
N ALA A 180 10.24 -14.55 -4.85
CA ALA A 180 11.00 -15.75 -5.16
C ALA A 180 12.52 -15.53 -4.96
N ALA A 181 13.05 -14.39 -5.43
CA ALA A 181 14.45 -14.03 -5.21
C ALA A 181 14.78 -13.90 -3.71
N MET A 182 13.89 -13.32 -2.92
CA MET A 182 14.02 -13.25 -1.47
C MET A 182 14.01 -14.66 -0.84
N GLY A 183 13.07 -15.52 -1.26
CA GLY A 183 12.99 -16.92 -0.78
C GLY A 183 14.27 -17.72 -1.07
N ILE A 184 14.90 -17.50 -2.23
CA ILE A 184 16.20 -18.10 -2.57
C ILE A 184 17.31 -17.51 -1.70
N ASN A 185 17.36 -16.18 -1.55
CA ASN A 185 18.39 -15.48 -0.78
C ASN A 185 18.42 -15.91 0.70
N LEU A 186 17.24 -16.12 1.28
CA LEU A 186 17.06 -16.52 2.68
C LEU A 186 17.01 -18.06 2.87
N HIS A 187 17.12 -18.84 1.79
CA HIS A 187 17.00 -20.32 1.82
C HIS A 187 15.70 -20.80 2.48
N LEU A 188 14.57 -20.10 2.20
CA LEU A 188 13.28 -20.39 2.82
C LEU A 188 12.70 -21.74 2.35
N HIS A 189 11.97 -22.40 3.24
CA HIS A 189 11.44 -23.74 3.02
C HIS A 189 10.12 -23.76 2.21
N MET A 190 9.57 -24.97 1.98
CA MET A 190 8.45 -25.23 1.08
C MET A 190 7.20 -24.36 1.36
N GLY A 191 6.94 -24.00 2.61
CA GLY A 191 5.78 -23.17 2.99
C GLY A 191 5.71 -21.84 2.24
N VAL A 192 6.85 -21.18 2.06
CA VAL A 192 6.94 -19.90 1.32
C VAL A 192 6.65 -20.10 -0.16
N TRP A 193 7.19 -21.16 -0.78
CA TRP A 193 6.97 -21.44 -2.20
C TRP A 193 5.52 -21.78 -2.51
N MET A 194 4.85 -22.50 -1.60
CA MET A 194 3.40 -22.75 -1.73
C MET A 194 2.59 -21.46 -1.63
N ALA A 195 2.95 -20.56 -0.70
CA ALA A 195 2.26 -19.28 -0.55
C ALA A 195 2.48 -18.34 -1.75
N ILE A 196 3.72 -18.25 -2.27
CA ILE A 196 4.03 -17.47 -3.48
C ILE A 196 3.27 -18.03 -4.68
N SER A 197 3.19 -19.36 -4.82
CA SER A 197 2.44 -20.01 -5.91
C SER A 197 0.94 -19.73 -5.81
N ALA A 198 0.35 -19.82 -4.60
CA ALA A 198 -1.04 -19.48 -4.37
C ALA A 198 -1.35 -18.01 -4.69
N ALA A 199 -0.47 -17.09 -4.24
CA ALA A 199 -0.58 -15.66 -4.57
C ALA A 199 -0.50 -15.43 -6.09
N ALA A 200 0.44 -16.06 -6.78
CA ALA A 200 0.60 -15.96 -8.23
C ALA A 200 -0.66 -16.42 -8.99
N ILE A 201 -1.28 -17.51 -8.54
CA ILE A 201 -2.55 -17.99 -9.12
C ILE A 201 -3.66 -16.95 -8.93
N VAL A 202 -3.82 -16.38 -7.71
CA VAL A 202 -4.82 -15.36 -7.44
C VAL A 202 -4.59 -14.13 -8.32
N TRP A 203 -3.34 -13.64 -8.41
CA TRP A 203 -3.00 -12.49 -9.25
C TRP A 203 -3.19 -12.74 -10.74
N PHE A 204 -2.92 -13.96 -11.21
CA PHE A 204 -3.23 -14.35 -12.59
C PHE A 204 -4.75 -14.33 -12.87
N LEU A 205 -5.57 -14.82 -11.93
CA LEU A 205 -7.03 -14.77 -12.05
C LEU A 205 -7.54 -13.32 -12.03
N GLN A 206 -6.99 -12.46 -11.18
CA GLN A 206 -7.30 -11.03 -11.14
C GLN A 206 -6.93 -10.35 -12.45
N TYR A 207 -5.72 -10.60 -12.97
CA TYR A 207 -5.30 -10.10 -14.28
C TYR A 207 -6.25 -10.54 -15.39
N SER A 208 -6.65 -11.82 -15.41
CA SER A 208 -7.58 -12.37 -16.39
C SER A 208 -8.96 -11.71 -16.32
N GLN A 209 -9.42 -11.33 -15.13
CA GLN A 209 -10.64 -10.56 -14.95
C GLN A 209 -10.50 -9.14 -15.48
N LEU A 210 -9.37 -8.47 -15.20
CA LEU A 210 -9.10 -7.10 -15.64
C LEU A 210 -8.92 -6.95 -17.16
N ARG A 211 -8.73 -8.05 -17.87
CA ARG A 211 -8.64 -8.09 -19.35
C ARG A 211 -10.01 -8.17 -20.05
N LYS A 212 -11.08 -8.36 -19.31
CA LYS A 212 -12.43 -8.42 -19.88
C LYS A 212 -12.91 -7.03 -20.30
N VAL A 213 -13.80 -7.01 -21.28
CA VAL A 213 -14.52 -5.80 -21.70
C VAL A 213 -15.67 -5.54 -20.71
N ASP A 214 -15.98 -4.30 -20.44
CA ASP A 214 -17.10 -3.86 -19.60
C ASP A 214 -17.11 -4.46 -18.19
N ILE A 215 -16.06 -4.20 -17.44
CA ILE A 215 -15.92 -4.66 -16.06
C ILE A 215 -16.80 -3.81 -15.13
N PRO A 216 -17.75 -4.41 -14.40
CA PRO A 216 -18.56 -3.67 -13.42
C PRO A 216 -17.70 -3.07 -12.30
N LYS A 217 -17.96 -1.81 -11.91
CA LYS A 217 -17.20 -1.11 -10.84
C LYS A 217 -16.98 -1.96 -9.57
N PRO A 218 -17.97 -2.72 -9.04
CA PRO A 218 -17.76 -3.55 -7.83
C PRO A 218 -16.66 -4.61 -7.95
N VAL A 219 -16.31 -5.03 -9.18
CA VAL A 219 -15.24 -6.02 -9.41
C VAL A 219 -13.88 -5.47 -9.00
N TYR A 220 -13.59 -4.19 -9.26
CA TYR A 220 -12.35 -3.55 -8.86
C TYR A 220 -12.19 -3.55 -7.34
N GLY A 221 -13.22 -3.17 -6.59
CA GLY A 221 -13.24 -3.21 -5.13
C GLY A 221 -13.07 -4.64 -4.57
N LYS A 222 -13.66 -5.65 -5.23
CA LYS A 222 -13.47 -7.06 -4.87
C LYS A 222 -12.02 -7.49 -5.07
N ILE A 223 -11.41 -7.17 -6.21
CA ILE A 223 -10.00 -7.49 -6.49
C ILE A 223 -9.11 -6.80 -5.45
N PHE A 224 -9.34 -5.52 -5.15
CA PHE A 224 -8.62 -4.79 -4.12
C PHE A 224 -8.70 -5.52 -2.76
N SER A 225 -9.90 -5.88 -2.31
CA SER A 225 -10.10 -6.57 -1.03
C SER A 225 -9.47 -7.97 -0.98
N GLN A 226 -9.40 -8.68 -2.11
CA GLN A 226 -8.74 -9.99 -2.19
C GLN A 226 -7.24 -9.90 -1.87
N ASN A 227 -6.58 -8.77 -2.16
CA ASN A 227 -5.16 -8.59 -1.87
C ASN A 227 -4.85 -8.56 -0.36
N VAL A 228 -5.82 -8.26 0.50
CA VAL A 228 -5.69 -8.44 1.96
C VAL A 228 -5.47 -9.92 2.29
N TRP A 229 -6.27 -10.81 1.69
CA TRP A 229 -6.14 -12.26 1.90
C TRP A 229 -4.85 -12.82 1.30
N VAL A 230 -4.41 -12.30 0.16
CA VAL A 230 -3.10 -12.65 -0.42
C VAL A 230 -1.98 -12.31 0.58
N GLY A 231 -2.05 -11.14 1.24
CA GLY A 231 -1.10 -10.77 2.29
C GLY A 231 -1.07 -11.76 3.45
N PHE A 232 -2.23 -12.19 3.94
CA PHE A 232 -2.30 -13.20 5.00
C PHE A 232 -1.76 -14.57 4.55
N VAL A 233 -2.00 -14.99 3.32
CA VAL A 233 -1.46 -16.24 2.76
C VAL A 233 0.07 -16.18 2.69
N ILE A 234 0.64 -15.08 2.20
CA ILE A 234 2.09 -14.88 2.14
C ILE A 234 2.68 -14.88 3.56
N LEU A 235 2.08 -14.14 4.49
CA LEU A 235 2.53 -14.09 5.89
C LEU A 235 2.50 -15.48 6.53
N ALA A 236 1.41 -16.23 6.37
CA ALA A 236 1.30 -17.59 6.90
C ALA A 236 2.36 -18.52 6.28
N GLY A 237 2.61 -18.41 4.97
CA GLY A 237 3.66 -19.17 4.30
C GLY A 237 5.06 -18.83 4.78
N MET A 238 5.33 -17.55 5.08
CA MET A 238 6.61 -17.13 5.68
C MET A 238 6.79 -17.71 7.08
N ILE A 239 5.76 -17.66 7.93
CA ILE A 239 5.83 -18.23 9.29
C ILE A 239 6.05 -19.76 9.23
N VAL A 240 5.29 -20.47 8.39
CA VAL A 240 5.42 -21.92 8.23
C VAL A 240 6.77 -22.27 7.61
N GLY A 241 7.23 -21.50 6.63
CA GLY A 241 8.52 -21.74 5.98
C GLY A 241 9.76 -21.41 6.81
N GLU A 242 9.60 -20.73 7.95
CA GLU A 242 10.67 -20.51 8.93
C GLU A 242 10.74 -21.66 9.95
N ILE A 243 9.59 -22.29 10.24
CA ILE A 243 9.49 -23.32 11.28
C ILE A 243 9.80 -24.73 10.71
N PHE A 244 9.47 -25.02 9.47
CA PHE A 244 9.55 -26.29 8.77
C PHE A 244 10.26 -26.16 7.43
#